data_e9c23150ae0b3e376e3de040fd2fb148
#
_entry.id   e9c23150ae0b3e376e3de040fd2fb148
#
_cell.length_a   1.000
_cell.length_b   1.000
_cell.length_c   1.000
_cell.angle_alpha   90.00
_cell.angle_beta   90.00
_cell.angle_gamma   90.00
#
_symmetry.space_group_name_H-M   'P 1'
#
loop_
_entity.id
_entity.type
_entity.pdbx_description
1 polymer ?
#
loop_
_entity_poly.entity_id
_entity_poly.type
_entity_poly.pdbx_seq_one_letter_code
_entity_poly.pdbx_strand_id
1 'polypeptide(L)'
;MKNLLIFQLALAYFVFCGSEASAQKVNAFPKKTDPLYKKVEMYDKLMLGNHWNEGAIMQRVIFPPAGLDRPIVGSQADCLDPTSEMLAAYSYKYALTKNPKDRDIANQIFEAILKLEKVTGVPGLMARSFNKTDTALWHEDVFWYHEWHQSSSMPGYRWLGDLSADKFTSIFYGLGTYWEFCADIEYKQQAADLLDRFIGRVIDNNFKLTDLDGKMTLWGNFCPNLPHQPLNSLEMLAALKVTHHITGKEKYNAAYHMLIERYQYDDQAMLAKIVFPEEWRNVGDDYHAARSLYMLMRWEEDPSLLIKYRMSLNRHWYDWKDIEFTWESNIWFIMVYQVLNEEDILTDERKQAIKDKWGFERKTNEFKIPQEDGSFKMVESEEEGTAAAMIRNYLFGRYYNLIDPEW
;
A
#
# COMPACT_ATOMS: atom_id res chain seq x y z
N MET A 1 -46.62 -41.10 -36.52
CA MET A 1 -45.16 -41.10 -36.70
C MET A 1 -44.69 -39.74 -36.26
N LYS A 2 -44.23 -39.66 -35.03
CA LYS A 2 -43.75 -38.42 -34.38
C LYS A 2 -42.25 -38.53 -34.21
N ASN A 3 -41.49 -37.71 -34.89
CA ASN A 3 -40.05 -37.62 -34.72
C ASN A 3 -39.73 -36.76 -33.52
N LEU A 4 -39.10 -37.36 -32.54
CA LEU A 4 -38.60 -36.72 -31.33
C LEU A 4 -37.16 -36.26 -31.62
N LEU A 5 -36.95 -34.95 -31.76
CA LEU A 5 -35.60 -34.34 -31.85
C LEU A 5 -35.06 -34.17 -30.42
N ILE A 6 -34.05 -34.93 -30.09
CA ILE A 6 -33.28 -34.78 -28.83
C ILE A 6 -32.21 -33.72 -29.10
N PHE A 7 -32.37 -32.55 -28.49
CA PHE A 7 -31.28 -31.54 -28.37
C PHE A 7 -30.33 -31.99 -27.25
N GLN A 8 -29.15 -32.46 -27.61
CA GLN A 8 -28.06 -32.62 -26.66
C GLN A 8 -27.40 -31.24 -26.47
N LEU A 9 -27.61 -30.67 -25.29
CA LEU A 9 -26.81 -29.56 -24.81
C LEU A 9 -25.44 -30.11 -24.36
N ALA A 10 -24.41 -29.89 -25.16
CA ALA A 10 -23.04 -30.09 -24.74
C ALA A 10 -22.63 -28.94 -23.80
N LEU A 11 -22.63 -29.23 -22.48
CA LEU A 11 -22.06 -28.37 -21.48
C LEU A 11 -20.53 -28.47 -21.60
N ALA A 12 -19.91 -27.50 -22.28
CA ALA A 12 -18.46 -27.39 -22.29
C ALA A 12 -17.99 -26.90 -20.90
N TYR A 13 -17.59 -27.83 -20.03
CA TYR A 13 -16.79 -27.52 -18.88
C TYR A 13 -15.43 -27.04 -19.35
N PHE A 14 -15.23 -25.72 -19.39
CA PHE A 14 -13.88 -25.16 -19.40
C PHE A 14 -13.26 -25.43 -18.03
N VAL A 15 -12.57 -26.54 -17.93
CA VAL A 15 -11.60 -26.75 -16.85
C VAL A 15 -10.45 -25.77 -17.12
N PHE A 16 -10.47 -24.63 -16.45
CA PHE A 16 -9.29 -23.83 -16.29
C PHE A 16 -8.30 -24.65 -15.45
N CYS A 17 -7.52 -25.49 -16.08
CA CYS A 17 -6.24 -25.91 -15.55
C CYS A 17 -5.38 -24.65 -15.48
N GLY A 18 -5.46 -23.95 -14.35
CA GLY A 18 -4.42 -23.01 -13.96
C GLY A 18 -3.14 -23.84 -13.84
N SER A 19 -2.34 -23.89 -14.90
CA SER A 19 -0.94 -24.23 -14.76
C SER A 19 -0.38 -23.22 -13.77
N GLU A 20 -0.08 -23.64 -12.54
CA GLU A 20 0.90 -22.97 -11.71
C GLU A 20 2.21 -23.00 -12.52
N ALA A 21 2.35 -22.03 -13.41
CA ALA A 21 3.64 -21.74 -13.99
C ALA A 21 4.53 -21.43 -12.81
N SER A 22 5.46 -22.30 -12.49
CA SER A 22 6.52 -22.00 -11.53
C SER A 22 7.14 -20.69 -12.00
N ALA A 23 6.86 -19.61 -11.27
CA ALA A 23 7.34 -18.30 -11.66
C ALA A 23 8.86 -18.39 -11.74
N GLN A 24 9.39 -18.33 -12.96
CA GLN A 24 10.81 -18.37 -13.16
C GLN A 24 11.39 -17.12 -12.51
N LYS A 25 12.34 -17.32 -11.59
CA LYS A 25 13.04 -16.23 -10.89
C LYS A 25 13.49 -15.16 -11.89
N VAL A 26 12.97 -13.95 -11.75
CA VAL A 26 13.42 -12.80 -12.55
C VAL A 26 14.79 -12.37 -12.00
N ASN A 27 15.83 -12.44 -12.81
CA ASN A 27 17.21 -12.14 -12.43
C ASN A 27 17.77 -10.89 -13.11
N ALA A 28 16.98 -10.19 -13.91
CA ALA A 28 17.43 -9.00 -14.61
C ALA A 28 17.22 -7.77 -13.74
N PHE A 29 18.32 -7.10 -13.40
CA PHE A 29 18.32 -5.84 -12.64
C PHE A 29 18.71 -4.67 -13.54
N PRO A 30 18.13 -3.48 -13.31
CA PRO A 30 18.52 -2.29 -14.04
C PRO A 30 19.95 -1.89 -13.68
N LYS A 31 20.68 -1.40 -14.66
CA LYS A 31 21.97 -0.77 -14.43
C LYS A 31 21.74 0.64 -13.85
N LYS A 32 22.68 1.11 -13.05
CA LYS A 32 22.63 2.47 -12.50
C LYS A 32 22.48 3.55 -13.60
N THR A 33 23.09 3.30 -14.76
CA THR A 33 23.08 4.19 -15.93
C THR A 33 21.85 4.07 -16.82
N ASP A 34 20.97 3.09 -16.58
CA ASP A 34 19.76 2.94 -17.41
C ASP A 34 18.82 4.12 -17.22
N PRO A 35 18.10 4.55 -18.27
CA PRO A 35 17.03 5.52 -18.14
C PRO A 35 15.96 5.07 -17.13
N LEU A 36 15.33 6.02 -16.47
CA LEU A 36 14.40 5.74 -15.38
C LEU A 36 13.23 4.83 -15.82
N TYR A 37 12.66 5.08 -17.01
CA TYR A 37 11.58 4.25 -17.53
C TYR A 37 11.99 2.76 -17.66
N LYS A 38 13.23 2.48 -18.10
CA LYS A 38 13.74 1.10 -18.18
C LYS A 38 13.92 0.49 -16.80
N LYS A 39 14.40 1.26 -15.82
CA LYS A 39 14.51 0.80 -14.45
C LYS A 39 13.12 0.39 -13.92
N VAL A 40 12.12 1.23 -14.14
CA VAL A 40 10.74 0.96 -13.70
C VAL A 40 10.13 -0.25 -14.40
N GLU A 41 10.35 -0.44 -15.70
CA GLU A 41 9.92 -1.66 -16.40
C GLU A 41 10.54 -2.94 -15.81
N MET A 42 11.79 -2.86 -15.37
CA MET A 42 12.47 -4.01 -14.73
C MET A 42 11.94 -4.23 -13.31
N TYR A 43 11.71 -3.17 -12.53
CA TYR A 43 11.07 -3.25 -11.21
C TYR A 43 9.66 -3.84 -11.30
N ASP A 44 8.89 -3.43 -12.30
CA ASP A 44 7.55 -3.98 -12.55
C ASP A 44 7.60 -5.50 -12.77
N LYS A 45 8.57 -5.98 -13.58
CA LYS A 45 8.79 -7.42 -13.78
C LYS A 45 9.20 -8.13 -12.49
N LEU A 46 10.03 -7.51 -11.64
CA LEU A 46 10.42 -8.08 -10.35
C LEU A 46 9.21 -8.20 -9.42
N MET A 47 8.40 -7.15 -9.32
CA MET A 47 7.21 -7.17 -8.47
C MET A 47 6.18 -8.20 -8.92
N LEU A 48 5.87 -8.26 -10.21
CA LEU A 48 4.90 -9.22 -10.75
C LEU A 48 5.44 -10.65 -10.83
N GLY A 49 6.77 -10.83 -10.91
CA GLY A 49 7.40 -12.15 -11.00
C GLY A 49 7.79 -12.74 -9.65
N ASN A 50 8.54 -11.97 -8.85
CA ASN A 50 9.12 -12.47 -7.60
C ASN A 50 8.26 -12.17 -6.37
N HIS A 51 7.63 -10.99 -6.32
CA HIS A 51 6.89 -10.52 -5.15
C HIS A 51 5.39 -10.83 -5.19
N TRP A 52 4.89 -11.41 -6.27
CA TRP A 52 3.47 -11.67 -6.46
C TRP A 52 2.97 -12.86 -5.64
N ASN A 53 2.04 -12.59 -4.71
CA ASN A 53 1.35 -13.60 -3.93
C ASN A 53 -0.17 -13.45 -4.10
N GLU A 54 -0.74 -14.13 -5.09
CA GLU A 54 -2.19 -14.10 -5.36
C GLU A 54 -2.76 -12.66 -5.47
N GLY A 55 -2.03 -11.77 -6.14
CA GLY A 55 -2.38 -10.35 -6.29
C GLY A 55 -1.77 -9.43 -5.24
N ALA A 56 -1.40 -9.93 -4.06
CA ALA A 56 -0.68 -9.17 -3.07
C ALA A 56 0.80 -9.06 -3.42
N ILE A 57 1.42 -7.95 -3.06
CA ILE A 57 2.85 -7.71 -3.25
C ILE A 57 3.56 -7.94 -1.92
N MET A 58 4.52 -8.85 -1.92
CA MET A 58 5.31 -9.14 -0.74
C MET A 58 6.39 -8.08 -0.52
N GLN A 59 6.58 -7.69 0.73
CA GLN A 59 7.59 -6.70 1.08
C GLN A 59 9.01 -7.19 0.78
N ARG A 60 9.28 -8.45 1.08
CA ARG A 60 10.57 -9.09 0.84
C ARG A 60 10.40 -10.48 0.26
N VAL A 61 11.36 -10.86 -0.56
CA VAL A 61 11.49 -12.22 -1.07
C VAL A 61 12.92 -12.70 -0.77
N ILE A 62 13.01 -13.85 -0.12
CA ILE A 62 14.28 -14.52 0.14
C ILE A 62 14.37 -15.66 -0.85
N PHE A 63 15.46 -15.69 -1.62
CA PHE A 63 15.69 -16.78 -2.58
C PHE A 63 16.42 -17.92 -1.90
N PRO A 64 15.94 -19.16 -2.07
CA PRO A 64 16.57 -20.30 -1.44
C PRO A 64 17.99 -20.50 -1.99
N PRO A 65 18.91 -21.07 -1.18
CA PRO A 65 20.17 -21.54 -1.69
C PRO A 65 19.93 -22.60 -2.77
N ALA A 66 20.91 -22.77 -3.66
CA ALA A 66 20.82 -23.63 -4.83
C ALA A 66 20.24 -25.03 -4.47
N GLY A 67 19.17 -25.43 -5.15
CA GLY A 67 18.54 -26.76 -4.99
C GLY A 67 17.08 -26.71 -4.47
N LEU A 68 16.54 -25.53 -4.14
CA LEU A 68 15.13 -25.36 -3.82
C LEU A 68 14.43 -24.56 -4.92
N ASP A 69 13.38 -25.09 -5.51
CA ASP A 69 12.73 -24.55 -6.71
C ASP A 69 11.79 -23.35 -6.48
N ARG A 70 11.64 -22.88 -5.25
CA ARG A 70 10.69 -21.79 -4.94
C ARG A 70 11.40 -20.62 -4.28
N PRO A 71 11.12 -19.37 -4.69
CA PRO A 71 11.43 -18.21 -3.87
C PRO A 71 10.72 -18.36 -2.53
N ILE A 72 11.44 -18.12 -1.46
CA ILE A 72 10.88 -18.21 -0.13
C ILE A 72 10.50 -16.83 0.29
N VAL A 73 9.27 -16.74 0.72
CA VAL A 73 8.68 -15.52 1.21
C VAL A 73 9.27 -15.26 2.60
N GLY A 74 10.15 -14.28 2.67
CA GLY A 74 10.57 -13.71 3.95
C GLY A 74 9.74 -12.51 4.31
N SER A 75 9.72 -12.15 5.57
CA SER A 75 9.05 -11.00 6.19
C SER A 75 7.76 -10.57 5.52
N GLN A 76 6.66 -10.96 6.06
CA GLN A 76 5.33 -10.59 5.58
C GLN A 76 4.66 -9.51 6.42
N ALA A 77 5.44 -8.83 7.25
CA ALA A 77 4.90 -7.84 8.17
C ALA A 77 4.15 -6.70 7.46
N ASP A 78 4.51 -6.39 6.23
CA ASP A 78 4.04 -5.18 5.55
C ASP A 78 3.50 -5.39 4.12
N CYS A 79 2.96 -6.58 3.81
CA CYS A 79 2.41 -6.89 2.48
C CYS A 79 1.34 -5.89 2.01
N LEU A 80 0.49 -5.43 2.91
CA LEU A 80 -0.60 -4.52 2.59
C LEU A 80 -0.10 -3.17 2.04
N ASP A 81 1.00 -2.63 2.58
CA ASP A 81 1.56 -1.35 2.12
C ASP A 81 2.06 -1.43 0.67
N PRO A 82 3.00 -2.32 0.29
CA PRO A 82 3.42 -2.43 -1.10
C PRO A 82 2.29 -2.86 -2.05
N THR A 83 1.30 -3.61 -1.60
CA THR A 83 0.12 -3.93 -2.40
C THR A 83 -0.70 -2.67 -2.72
N SER A 84 -0.92 -1.81 -1.73
CA SER A 84 -1.63 -0.54 -1.92
C SER A 84 -0.84 0.44 -2.81
N GLU A 85 0.49 0.46 -2.68
CA GLU A 85 1.37 1.23 -3.56
C GLU A 85 1.30 0.76 -5.02
N MET A 86 1.30 -0.55 -5.26
CA MET A 86 1.15 -1.11 -6.60
C MET A 86 -0.24 -0.89 -7.17
N LEU A 87 -1.29 -0.91 -6.33
CA LEU A 87 -2.65 -0.55 -6.76
C LEU A 87 -2.68 0.89 -7.29
N ALA A 88 -2.11 1.83 -6.55
CA ALA A 88 -1.99 3.22 -6.99
C ALA A 88 -1.13 3.36 -8.26
N ALA A 89 0.00 2.64 -8.33
CA ALA A 89 0.88 2.62 -9.48
C ALA A 89 0.15 2.19 -10.77
N TYR A 90 -0.53 1.05 -10.72
CA TYR A 90 -1.28 0.55 -11.87
C TYR A 90 -2.51 1.39 -12.21
N SER A 91 -3.07 2.10 -11.24
CA SER A 91 -4.13 3.09 -11.48
C SER A 91 -3.62 4.28 -12.28
N TYR A 92 -2.47 4.84 -11.94
CA TYR A 92 -1.82 5.87 -12.75
C TYR A 92 -1.38 5.34 -14.12
N LYS A 93 -0.84 4.12 -14.18
CA LYS A 93 -0.45 3.48 -15.44
C LYS A 93 -1.63 3.37 -16.40
N TYR A 94 -2.77 2.87 -15.91
CA TYR A 94 -4.00 2.81 -16.70
C TYR A 94 -4.50 4.20 -17.09
N ALA A 95 -4.46 5.17 -16.19
CA ALA A 95 -4.85 6.55 -16.52
C ALA A 95 -4.03 7.14 -17.68
N LEU A 96 -2.74 6.81 -17.74
CA LEU A 96 -1.82 7.23 -18.81
C LEU A 96 -2.00 6.45 -20.11
N THR A 97 -2.11 5.13 -20.03
CA THR A 97 -2.04 4.25 -21.20
C THR A 97 -3.39 3.88 -21.79
N LYS A 98 -4.44 3.88 -20.95
CA LYS A 98 -5.76 3.31 -21.25
C LYS A 98 -5.71 1.85 -21.71
N ASN A 99 -4.61 1.16 -21.41
CA ASN A 99 -4.42 -0.25 -21.76
C ASN A 99 -5.24 -1.15 -20.82
N PRO A 100 -6.19 -1.96 -21.33
CA PRO A 100 -7.01 -2.84 -20.49
C PRO A 100 -6.18 -3.79 -19.61
N LYS A 101 -5.02 -4.25 -20.08
CA LYS A 101 -4.13 -5.13 -19.28
C LYS A 101 -3.63 -4.45 -18.00
N ASP A 102 -3.36 -3.15 -18.05
CA ASP A 102 -2.93 -2.42 -16.85
C ASP A 102 -4.07 -2.34 -15.83
N ARG A 103 -5.31 -2.17 -16.30
CA ARG A 103 -6.51 -2.23 -15.45
C ARG A 103 -6.75 -3.63 -14.89
N ASP A 104 -6.57 -4.67 -15.69
CA ASP A 104 -6.76 -6.05 -15.24
C ASP A 104 -5.78 -6.41 -14.12
N ILE A 105 -4.53 -5.93 -14.18
CA ILE A 105 -3.56 -6.09 -13.11
C ILE A 105 -3.98 -5.28 -11.86
N ALA A 106 -4.42 -4.03 -12.04
CA ALA A 106 -4.95 -3.23 -10.93
C ALA A 106 -6.13 -3.93 -10.23
N ASN A 107 -7.05 -4.52 -11.02
CA ASN A 107 -8.18 -5.27 -10.48
C ASN A 107 -7.73 -6.49 -9.66
N GLN A 108 -6.75 -7.26 -10.14
CA GLN A 108 -6.19 -8.39 -9.40
C GLN A 108 -5.52 -7.95 -8.09
N ILE A 109 -4.81 -6.82 -8.08
CA ILE A 109 -4.22 -6.25 -6.86
C ILE A 109 -5.32 -5.79 -5.90
N PHE A 110 -6.38 -5.17 -6.40
CA PHE A 110 -7.54 -4.79 -5.60
C PHE A 110 -8.25 -6.01 -4.99
N GLU A 111 -8.42 -7.08 -5.75
CA GLU A 111 -8.97 -8.34 -5.24
C GLU A 111 -8.12 -8.93 -4.11
N ALA A 112 -6.79 -8.76 -4.16
CA ALA A 112 -5.93 -9.16 -3.05
C ALA A 112 -6.12 -8.26 -1.80
N ILE A 113 -6.42 -6.98 -1.97
CA ILE A 113 -6.80 -6.11 -0.84
C ILE A 113 -8.15 -6.55 -0.23
N LEU A 114 -9.14 -6.91 -1.06
CA LEU A 114 -10.38 -7.52 -0.57
C LEU A 114 -10.12 -8.84 0.17
N LYS A 115 -9.14 -9.61 -0.28
CA LYS A 115 -8.74 -10.86 0.37
C LYS A 115 -8.08 -10.62 1.72
N LEU A 116 -7.32 -9.53 1.90
CA LEU A 116 -6.76 -9.11 3.18
C LEU A 116 -7.84 -8.78 4.23
N GLU A 117 -9.01 -8.33 3.83
CA GLU A 117 -10.17 -8.25 4.72
C GLU A 117 -10.79 -9.64 4.92
N LYS A 118 -11.10 -10.34 3.84
CA LYS A 118 -11.83 -11.60 3.85
C LYS A 118 -11.16 -12.66 4.72
N VAL A 119 -9.83 -12.73 4.68
CA VAL A 119 -9.06 -13.76 5.41
C VAL A 119 -9.21 -13.65 6.93
N THR A 120 -9.54 -12.47 7.45
CA THR A 120 -9.79 -12.27 8.89
C THR A 120 -11.11 -12.85 9.35
N GLY A 121 -12.09 -12.98 8.46
CA GLY A 121 -13.46 -13.38 8.77
C GLY A 121 -14.29 -12.30 9.45
N VAL A 122 -13.75 -11.08 9.61
CA VAL A 122 -14.40 -9.97 10.31
C VAL A 122 -14.51 -8.76 9.37
N PRO A 123 -15.74 -8.30 9.05
CA PRO A 123 -15.91 -7.12 8.19
C PRO A 123 -15.19 -5.88 8.70
N GLY A 124 -14.42 -5.23 7.85
CA GLY A 124 -13.65 -4.04 8.15
C GLY A 124 -12.38 -4.29 8.98
N LEU A 125 -12.06 -5.52 9.36
CA LEU A 125 -10.77 -5.87 9.93
C LEU A 125 -9.81 -6.24 8.80
N MET A 126 -8.74 -5.50 8.65
CA MET A 126 -7.73 -5.73 7.61
C MET A 126 -6.53 -6.48 8.17
N ALA A 127 -6.11 -7.53 7.48
CA ALA A 127 -4.84 -8.20 7.75
C ALA A 127 -3.66 -7.38 7.21
N ARG A 128 -2.51 -7.44 7.87
CA ARG A 128 -1.24 -6.91 7.31
C ARG A 128 -0.75 -7.77 6.16
N SER A 129 -1.01 -9.07 6.24
CA SER A 129 -0.54 -10.07 5.30
C SER A 129 -1.37 -11.35 5.39
N PHE A 130 -1.34 -12.17 4.36
CA PHE A 130 -1.90 -13.51 4.37
C PHE A 130 -1.00 -14.51 3.64
N ASN A 131 -1.11 -15.79 4.02
CA ASN A 131 -0.47 -16.90 3.37
C ASN A 131 -1.29 -18.17 3.44
N LYS A 132 -1.00 -19.10 2.52
CA LYS A 132 -1.41 -20.49 2.71
C LYS A 132 -0.64 -21.09 3.90
N THR A 133 -1.30 -21.95 4.66
CA THR A 133 -0.70 -22.58 5.86
C THR A 133 0.45 -23.52 5.55
N ASP A 134 0.52 -24.04 4.32
CA ASP A 134 1.60 -24.89 3.81
C ASP A 134 2.77 -24.10 3.21
N THR A 135 2.67 -22.76 3.15
CA THR A 135 3.76 -21.91 2.69
C THR A 135 4.87 -21.92 3.74
N ALA A 136 6.04 -22.39 3.35
CA ALA A 136 7.22 -22.31 4.21
C ALA A 136 7.65 -20.85 4.39
N LEU A 137 7.60 -20.36 5.63
CA LEU A 137 8.17 -19.07 6.02
C LEU A 137 9.53 -19.34 6.64
N TRP A 138 10.60 -18.91 5.97
CA TRP A 138 11.96 -19.16 6.45
C TRP A 138 12.37 -18.14 7.50
N HIS A 139 11.88 -16.93 7.38
CA HIS A 139 12.16 -15.86 8.31
C HIS A 139 10.86 -15.09 8.54
N GLU A 140 10.31 -15.26 9.71
CA GLU A 140 9.22 -14.43 10.18
C GLU A 140 9.83 -13.21 10.86
N ASP A 141 9.99 -12.13 10.10
CA ASP A 141 10.34 -10.83 10.63
C ASP A 141 9.09 -10.20 11.25
N VAL A 142 8.51 -10.95 12.19
CA VAL A 142 7.37 -10.49 12.97
C VAL A 142 7.90 -9.94 14.28
N PHE A 143 7.54 -8.71 14.58
CA PHE A 143 7.79 -8.17 15.90
C PHE A 143 7.03 -8.98 16.95
N TRP A 144 7.51 -8.96 18.20
CA TRP A 144 6.93 -9.72 19.30
C TRP A 144 5.43 -9.46 19.57
N TYR A 145 4.88 -8.36 19.08
CA TYR A 145 3.47 -7.99 19.18
C TYR A 145 2.62 -8.42 17.98
N HIS A 146 3.22 -8.96 16.91
CA HIS A 146 2.49 -9.50 15.77
C HIS A 146 2.08 -10.95 16.05
N GLU A 147 0.85 -11.27 15.70
CA GLU A 147 0.33 -12.63 15.84
C GLU A 147 -0.25 -13.15 14.53
N TRP A 148 0.14 -14.38 14.17
CA TRP A 148 -0.44 -15.13 13.05
C TRP A 148 -1.69 -15.85 13.50
N HIS A 149 -2.83 -15.54 12.84
CA HIS A 149 -4.12 -16.17 13.08
C HIS A 149 -4.45 -17.14 11.96
N GLN A 150 -5.08 -18.29 12.30
CA GLN A 150 -5.71 -19.16 11.31
C GLN A 150 -6.98 -18.49 10.79
N SER A 151 -7.18 -18.52 9.48
CA SER A 151 -8.40 -17.94 8.90
C SER A 151 -9.62 -18.80 9.20
N SER A 152 -10.65 -18.19 9.78
CA SER A 152 -11.96 -18.83 9.99
C SER A 152 -12.83 -18.83 8.73
N SER A 153 -12.62 -17.87 7.83
CA SER A 153 -13.41 -17.68 6.61
C SER A 153 -12.80 -18.29 5.37
N MET A 154 -11.49 -18.59 5.40
CA MET A 154 -10.71 -19.14 4.30
C MET A 154 -9.84 -20.31 4.79
N PRO A 155 -10.39 -21.54 4.89
CA PRO A 155 -9.63 -22.71 5.31
C PRO A 155 -8.34 -22.89 4.50
N GLY A 156 -7.25 -23.22 5.16
CA GLY A 156 -5.93 -23.36 4.55
C GLY A 156 -5.15 -22.04 4.42
N TYR A 157 -5.68 -20.93 4.96
CA TYR A 157 -4.96 -19.64 5.04
C TYR A 157 -4.71 -19.24 6.48
N ARG A 158 -3.63 -18.47 6.67
CA ARG A 158 -3.33 -17.72 7.89
C ARG A 158 -3.10 -16.26 7.55
N TRP A 159 -3.26 -15.38 8.53
CA TRP A 159 -3.11 -13.94 8.36
C TRP A 159 -2.43 -13.30 9.56
N LEU A 160 -1.77 -12.17 9.34
CA LEU A 160 -1.06 -11.40 10.34
C LEU A 160 -1.90 -10.21 10.79
N GLY A 161 -2.07 -10.05 12.10
CA GLY A 161 -2.82 -8.97 12.74
C GLY A 161 -2.00 -7.72 13.03
N ASP A 162 -2.47 -6.90 13.97
CA ASP A 162 -1.87 -5.68 14.48
C ASP A 162 -1.63 -4.61 13.41
N LEU A 163 -2.71 -4.19 12.71
CA LEU A 163 -2.66 -3.13 11.70
C LEU A 163 -2.18 -1.81 12.31
N SER A 164 -1.28 -1.10 11.62
CA SER A 164 -0.69 0.16 12.06
C SER A 164 -1.09 1.36 11.20
N ALA A 165 -0.82 2.57 11.65
CA ALA A 165 -1.18 3.83 11.00
C ALA A 165 -0.64 3.96 9.57
N ASP A 166 0.57 3.46 9.29
CA ASP A 166 1.14 3.44 7.95
C ASP A 166 0.31 2.60 6.96
N LYS A 167 -0.18 1.43 7.39
CA LYS A 167 -1.08 0.59 6.59
C LYS A 167 -2.45 1.22 6.44
N PHE A 168 -2.93 1.90 7.48
CA PHE A 168 -4.17 2.67 7.42
C PHE A 168 -4.12 3.73 6.31
N THR A 169 -3.03 4.50 6.24
CA THR A 169 -2.88 5.53 5.20
C THR A 169 -2.69 4.94 3.81
N SER A 170 -1.98 3.83 3.69
CA SER A 170 -1.78 3.18 2.39
C SER A 170 -3.09 2.63 1.80
N ILE A 171 -3.99 2.11 2.63
CA ILE A 171 -5.31 1.60 2.18
C ILE A 171 -6.13 2.72 1.54
N PHE A 172 -6.40 3.81 2.25
CA PHE A 172 -7.26 4.86 1.69
C PHE A 172 -6.60 5.59 0.52
N TYR A 173 -5.28 5.70 0.50
CA TYR A 173 -4.53 6.23 -0.64
C TYR A 173 -4.65 5.31 -1.87
N GLY A 174 -4.37 4.02 -1.70
CA GLY A 174 -4.44 3.05 -2.79
C GLY A 174 -5.85 2.90 -3.36
N LEU A 175 -6.84 2.73 -2.48
CA LEU A 175 -8.25 2.60 -2.87
C LEU A 175 -8.81 3.88 -3.50
N GLY A 176 -8.47 5.05 -2.94
CA GLY A 176 -8.91 6.34 -3.49
C GLY A 176 -8.34 6.58 -4.89
N THR A 177 -7.06 6.31 -5.08
CA THR A 177 -6.40 6.41 -6.38
C THR A 177 -6.98 5.43 -7.40
N TYR A 178 -7.24 4.19 -6.98
CA TYR A 178 -7.85 3.17 -7.84
C TYR A 178 -9.27 3.55 -8.25
N TRP A 179 -10.10 3.97 -7.29
CA TRP A 179 -11.48 4.39 -7.54
C TRP A 179 -11.55 5.54 -8.54
N GLU A 180 -10.66 6.51 -8.41
CA GLU A 180 -10.66 7.70 -9.26
C GLU A 180 -10.17 7.42 -10.67
N PHE A 181 -9.05 6.69 -10.82
CA PHE A 181 -8.30 6.65 -12.07
C PHE A 181 -8.45 5.36 -12.87
N CYS A 182 -8.88 4.25 -12.25
CA CYS A 182 -8.79 2.94 -12.88
C CYS A 182 -10.09 2.13 -12.84
N ALA A 183 -10.78 2.09 -11.69
CA ALA A 183 -11.92 1.23 -11.45
C ALA A 183 -13.11 1.54 -12.40
N ASP A 184 -13.74 0.50 -12.97
CA ASP A 184 -15.05 0.62 -13.58
C ASP A 184 -16.17 0.68 -12.52
N ILE A 185 -17.42 0.76 -12.97
CA ILE A 185 -18.56 1.01 -12.08
C ILE A 185 -18.73 -0.07 -11.01
N GLU A 186 -18.48 -1.33 -11.35
CA GLU A 186 -18.60 -2.45 -10.41
C GLU A 186 -17.48 -2.43 -9.38
N TYR A 187 -16.25 -2.26 -9.80
CA TYR A 187 -15.09 -2.16 -8.92
C TYR A 187 -15.09 -0.88 -8.08
N LYS A 188 -15.64 0.22 -8.60
CA LYS A 188 -15.88 1.43 -7.80
C LYS A 188 -16.80 1.17 -6.62
N GLN A 189 -17.88 0.42 -6.85
CA GLN A 189 -18.80 0.07 -5.77
C GLN A 189 -18.11 -0.83 -4.73
N GLN A 190 -17.34 -1.82 -5.16
CA GLN A 190 -16.63 -2.71 -4.24
C GLN A 190 -15.57 -1.94 -3.41
N ALA A 191 -14.86 -0.98 -4.01
CA ALA A 191 -13.90 -0.13 -3.30
C ALA A 191 -14.60 0.78 -2.27
N ALA A 192 -15.76 1.35 -2.65
CA ALA A 192 -16.60 2.13 -1.73
C ALA A 192 -17.10 1.27 -0.56
N ASP A 193 -17.55 0.06 -0.82
CA ASP A 193 -18.04 -0.87 0.20
C ASP A 193 -16.92 -1.29 1.16
N LEU A 194 -15.70 -1.53 0.66
CA LEU A 194 -14.55 -1.85 1.50
C LEU A 194 -14.17 -0.68 2.41
N LEU A 195 -14.11 0.55 1.87
CA LEU A 195 -13.83 1.74 2.67
C LEU A 195 -14.93 1.98 3.72
N ASP A 196 -16.20 1.78 3.36
CA ASP A 196 -17.31 1.91 4.33
C ASP A 196 -17.18 0.92 5.49
N ARG A 197 -16.82 -0.32 5.22
CA ARG A 197 -16.61 -1.32 6.28
C ARG A 197 -15.37 -0.99 7.11
N PHE A 198 -14.26 -0.66 6.47
CA PHE A 198 -13.00 -0.40 7.16
C PHE A 198 -13.05 0.86 8.01
N ILE A 199 -13.36 2.01 7.42
CA ILE A 199 -13.41 3.29 8.15
C ILE A 199 -14.62 3.33 9.10
N GLY A 200 -15.74 2.70 8.71
CA GLY A 200 -16.88 2.51 9.60
C GLY A 200 -16.48 1.78 10.88
N ARG A 201 -15.74 0.67 10.78
CA ARG A 201 -15.22 -0.05 11.94
C ARG A 201 -14.31 0.82 12.81
N VAL A 202 -13.46 1.67 12.23
CA VAL A 202 -12.59 2.58 12.99
C VAL A 202 -13.44 3.58 13.80
N ILE A 203 -14.47 4.15 13.19
CA ILE A 203 -15.42 5.05 13.89
C ILE A 203 -16.14 4.31 15.03
N ASP A 204 -16.70 3.12 14.74
CA ASP A 204 -17.44 2.30 15.70
C ASP A 204 -16.57 1.88 16.90
N ASN A 205 -15.26 1.75 16.70
CA ASN A 205 -14.28 1.50 17.75
C ASN A 205 -13.69 2.80 18.35
N ASN A 206 -14.41 3.90 18.28
CA ASN A 206 -14.01 5.19 18.83
C ASN A 206 -12.66 5.67 18.26
N PHE A 207 -12.54 5.65 16.94
CA PHE A 207 -11.35 6.07 16.17
C PHE A 207 -10.09 5.30 16.55
N LYS A 208 -10.21 3.98 16.66
CA LYS A 208 -9.08 3.06 16.93
C LYS A 208 -9.03 1.97 15.88
N LEU A 209 -7.83 1.63 15.45
CA LEU A 209 -7.60 0.32 14.84
C LEU A 209 -7.65 -0.72 15.94
N THR A 210 -8.46 -1.74 15.77
CA THR A 210 -8.59 -2.85 16.72
C THR A 210 -8.31 -4.17 16.03
N ASP A 211 -7.69 -5.09 16.76
CA ASP A 211 -7.45 -6.45 16.28
C ASP A 211 -8.63 -7.40 16.60
N LEU A 212 -8.42 -8.69 16.38
CA LEU A 212 -9.42 -9.74 16.55
C LEU A 212 -9.94 -9.83 17.99
N ASP A 213 -9.10 -9.55 18.97
CA ASP A 213 -9.47 -9.54 20.39
C ASP A 213 -10.22 -8.26 20.84
N GLY A 214 -10.47 -7.34 19.90
CA GLY A 214 -11.12 -6.06 20.15
C GLY A 214 -10.24 -4.99 20.81
N LYS A 215 -8.98 -5.31 21.12
CA LYS A 215 -8.04 -4.32 21.67
C LYS A 215 -7.46 -3.44 20.57
N MET A 216 -7.10 -2.23 20.97
CA MET A 216 -6.40 -1.29 20.09
C MET A 216 -5.02 -1.87 19.72
N THR A 217 -4.69 -1.81 18.43
CA THR A 217 -3.36 -2.16 17.92
C THR A 217 -2.31 -1.18 18.42
N LEU A 218 -1.04 -1.58 18.41
CA LEU A 218 0.04 -0.78 19.00
C LEU A 218 0.11 0.63 18.42
N TRP A 219 -0.07 0.78 17.09
CA TRP A 219 0.02 2.06 16.38
C TRP A 219 -1.31 2.50 15.76
N GLY A 220 -2.43 2.10 16.37
CA GLY A 220 -3.77 2.33 15.84
C GLY A 220 -4.59 3.40 16.57
N ASN A 221 -3.96 4.37 17.19
CA ASN A 221 -4.66 5.37 18.00
C ASN A 221 -4.96 6.66 17.24
N PHE A 222 -6.20 6.82 16.82
CA PHE A 222 -6.73 8.09 16.29
C PHE A 222 -7.83 8.65 17.20
N CYS A 223 -7.93 8.16 18.44
CA CYS A 223 -9.03 8.48 19.34
C CYS A 223 -8.90 9.90 19.92
N PRO A 224 -9.93 10.76 19.80
CA PRO A 224 -9.87 12.14 20.28
C PRO A 224 -9.76 12.26 21.80
N ASN A 225 -10.12 11.20 22.52
CA ASN A 225 -10.08 11.16 23.99
C ASN A 225 -8.81 10.53 24.56
N LEU A 226 -7.85 10.20 23.72
CA LEU A 226 -6.56 9.64 24.10
C LEU A 226 -5.42 10.50 23.52
N PRO A 227 -4.31 10.66 24.26
CA PRO A 227 -3.12 11.32 23.70
C PRO A 227 -2.65 10.58 22.44
N HIS A 228 -2.42 11.32 21.37
CA HIS A 228 -1.88 10.80 20.11
C HIS A 228 -1.00 11.86 19.43
N GLN A 229 -0.24 11.45 18.44
CA GLN A 229 0.59 12.37 17.67
C GLN A 229 -0.28 13.25 16.76
N PRO A 230 0.11 14.50 16.48
CA PRO A 230 -0.61 15.37 15.56
C PRO A 230 -0.80 14.78 14.15
N LEU A 231 0.15 13.94 13.69
CA LEU A 231 0.05 13.20 12.44
C LEU A 231 -1.21 12.33 12.37
N ASN A 232 -1.57 11.66 13.46
CA ASN A 232 -2.75 10.79 13.49
C ASN A 232 -4.06 11.57 13.26
N SER A 233 -4.10 12.84 13.65
CA SER A 233 -5.24 13.72 13.34
C SER A 233 -5.35 14.01 11.85
N LEU A 234 -4.23 14.31 11.18
CA LEU A 234 -4.16 14.49 9.73
C LEU A 234 -4.61 13.22 8.98
N GLU A 235 -4.10 12.06 9.39
CA GLU A 235 -4.43 10.77 8.80
C GLU A 235 -5.93 10.45 8.90
N MET A 236 -6.52 10.69 10.07
CA MET A 236 -7.94 10.43 10.30
C MET A 236 -8.82 11.39 9.48
N LEU A 237 -8.50 12.68 9.43
CA LEU A 237 -9.21 13.64 8.59
C LEU A 237 -9.14 13.26 7.12
N ALA A 238 -7.97 12.86 6.64
CA ALA A 238 -7.80 12.41 5.25
C ALA A 238 -8.66 11.16 4.96
N ALA A 239 -8.63 10.16 5.83
CA ALA A 239 -9.42 8.95 5.67
C ALA A 239 -10.94 9.23 5.62
N LEU A 240 -11.44 10.11 6.49
CA LEU A 240 -12.85 10.50 6.52
C LEU A 240 -13.25 11.27 5.25
N LYS A 241 -12.43 12.21 4.79
CA LYS A 241 -12.67 12.97 3.56
C LYS A 241 -12.70 12.06 2.34
N VAL A 242 -11.72 11.17 2.20
CA VAL A 242 -11.66 10.16 1.12
C VAL A 242 -12.91 9.28 1.14
N THR A 243 -13.25 8.76 2.32
CA THR A 243 -14.38 7.83 2.44
C THR A 243 -15.71 8.52 2.16
N HIS A 244 -15.89 9.76 2.62
CA HIS A 244 -17.07 10.56 2.29
C HIS A 244 -17.16 10.77 0.78
N HIS A 245 -16.09 11.24 0.14
CA HIS A 245 -16.05 11.49 -1.29
C HIS A 245 -16.43 10.25 -2.13
N ILE A 246 -15.91 9.09 -1.76
CA ILE A 246 -16.11 7.84 -2.51
C ILE A 246 -17.48 7.22 -2.25
N THR A 247 -17.95 7.26 -1.00
CA THR A 247 -19.19 6.58 -0.60
C THR A 247 -20.44 7.46 -0.64
N GLY A 248 -20.27 8.79 -0.58
CA GLY A 248 -21.36 9.75 -0.43
C GLY A 248 -22.10 9.64 0.90
N LYS A 249 -21.59 8.87 1.88
CA LYS A 249 -22.28 8.64 3.16
C LYS A 249 -21.99 9.74 4.16
N GLU A 250 -23.05 10.45 4.58
CA GLU A 250 -22.97 11.62 5.47
C GLU A 250 -22.33 11.33 6.84
N LYS A 251 -22.38 10.09 7.32
CA LYS A 251 -21.72 9.72 8.59
C LYS A 251 -20.22 10.05 8.64
N TYR A 252 -19.53 10.02 7.49
CA TYR A 252 -18.09 10.34 7.40
C TYR A 252 -17.85 11.84 7.43
N ASN A 253 -18.69 12.62 6.74
CA ASN A 253 -18.66 14.08 6.80
C ASN A 253 -19.00 14.58 8.20
N ALA A 254 -20.02 14.02 8.83
CA ALA A 254 -20.39 14.36 10.21
C ALA A 254 -19.25 14.03 11.20
N ALA A 255 -18.58 12.89 11.05
CA ALA A 255 -17.41 12.53 11.87
C ALA A 255 -16.24 13.49 11.63
N TYR A 256 -15.97 13.87 10.36
CA TYR A 256 -14.96 14.85 9.99
C TYR A 256 -15.17 16.19 10.70
N HIS A 257 -16.36 16.78 10.58
CA HIS A 257 -16.68 18.04 11.23
C HIS A 257 -16.69 17.92 12.76
N MET A 258 -17.17 16.81 13.30
CA MET A 258 -17.16 16.57 14.75
C MET A 258 -15.73 16.56 15.32
N LEU A 259 -14.76 15.93 14.61
CA LEU A 259 -13.35 15.92 15.03
C LEU A 259 -12.73 17.32 14.94
N ILE A 260 -13.09 18.12 13.94
CA ILE A 260 -12.63 19.50 13.81
C ILE A 260 -13.23 20.38 14.90
N GLU A 261 -14.55 20.44 14.99
CA GLU A 261 -15.26 21.41 15.83
C GLU A 261 -15.09 21.15 17.33
N ARG A 262 -15.02 19.86 17.74
CA ARG A 262 -14.95 19.50 19.16
C ARG A 262 -13.55 19.17 19.64
N TYR A 263 -12.69 18.70 18.74
CA TYR A 263 -11.38 18.16 19.12
C TYR A 263 -10.19 18.82 18.40
N GLN A 264 -10.47 19.82 17.53
CA GLN A 264 -9.46 20.65 16.87
C GLN A 264 -8.44 19.82 16.06
N TYR A 265 -8.93 18.79 15.36
CA TYR A 265 -8.08 17.92 14.55
C TYR A 265 -7.41 18.66 13.37
N ASP A 266 -8.04 19.71 12.85
CA ASP A 266 -7.47 20.60 11.84
C ASP A 266 -6.26 21.40 12.36
N ASP A 267 -6.32 21.89 13.61
CA ASP A 267 -5.18 22.54 14.27
C ASP A 267 -4.06 21.54 14.58
N GLN A 268 -4.40 20.32 15.00
CA GLN A 268 -3.43 19.26 15.18
C GLN A 268 -2.83 18.83 13.84
N ALA A 269 -3.64 18.65 12.79
CA ALA A 269 -3.15 18.31 11.46
C ALA A 269 -2.17 19.36 10.91
N MET A 270 -2.36 20.64 11.23
CA MET A 270 -1.41 21.71 10.93
C MET A 270 -0.03 21.47 11.59
N LEU A 271 0.01 20.75 12.70
CA LEU A 271 1.21 20.42 13.48
C LEU A 271 1.74 19.01 13.17
N ALA A 272 1.23 18.30 12.17
CA ALA A 272 1.52 16.90 11.90
C ALA A 272 3.03 16.56 11.75
N LYS A 273 3.86 17.54 11.36
CA LYS A 273 5.33 17.35 11.30
C LYS A 273 5.99 17.30 12.68
N ILE A 274 5.34 17.77 13.72
CA ILE A 274 5.90 17.82 15.07
C ILE A 274 5.65 16.48 15.76
N VAL A 275 6.74 15.79 16.08
CA VAL A 275 6.74 14.52 16.81
C VAL A 275 7.31 14.74 18.22
N PHE A 276 6.65 14.21 19.22
CA PHE A 276 7.12 14.26 20.59
C PHE A 276 6.98 12.88 21.28
N PRO A 277 8.02 12.38 21.93
CA PRO A 277 9.38 12.94 21.99
C PRO A 277 10.11 12.89 20.64
N GLU A 278 11.10 13.75 20.44
CA GLU A 278 11.77 13.95 19.14
C GLU A 278 12.48 12.70 18.61
N GLU A 279 12.95 11.84 19.51
CA GLU A 279 13.60 10.56 19.15
C GLU A 279 12.65 9.56 18.47
N TRP A 280 11.34 9.79 18.51
CA TRP A 280 10.35 8.96 17.80
C TRP A 280 10.17 9.37 16.33
N ARG A 281 10.78 10.50 15.95
CA ARG A 281 10.71 10.99 14.58
C ARG A 281 11.36 10.00 13.61
N ASN A 282 10.62 9.62 12.57
CA ASN A 282 11.13 8.77 11.52
C ASN A 282 10.63 9.23 10.12
N VAL A 283 11.33 8.80 9.07
CA VAL A 283 10.99 9.15 7.68
C VAL A 283 9.69 8.47 7.22
N GLY A 284 9.32 7.33 7.82
CA GLY A 284 8.05 6.67 7.55
C GLY A 284 6.86 7.58 7.79
N ASP A 285 6.90 8.43 8.82
CA ASP A 285 5.85 9.39 9.15
C ASP A 285 5.61 10.40 8.02
N ASP A 286 6.66 10.77 7.29
CA ASP A 286 6.55 11.69 6.16
C ASP A 286 5.80 11.08 4.97
N TYR A 287 5.87 9.74 4.78
CA TYR A 287 5.05 9.04 3.80
C TYR A 287 3.57 9.10 4.14
N HIS A 288 3.23 8.88 5.40
CA HIS A 288 1.85 8.96 5.89
C HIS A 288 1.29 10.37 5.69
N ALA A 289 2.09 11.38 6.07
CA ALA A 289 1.74 12.78 5.88
C ALA A 289 1.53 13.14 4.41
N ALA A 290 2.44 12.72 3.52
CA ALA A 290 2.33 13.01 2.09
C ALA A 290 1.10 12.36 1.45
N ARG A 291 0.80 11.08 1.78
CA ARG A 291 -0.43 10.41 1.33
C ARG A 291 -1.67 11.13 1.82
N SER A 292 -1.68 11.48 3.10
CA SER A 292 -2.82 12.13 3.75
C SER A 292 -3.06 13.53 3.19
N LEU A 293 -2.02 14.37 3.08
CA LEU A 293 -2.13 15.72 2.51
C LEU A 293 -2.57 15.68 1.05
N TYR A 294 -1.99 14.77 0.25
CA TYR A 294 -2.37 14.62 -1.15
C TYR A 294 -3.85 14.27 -1.31
N MET A 295 -4.35 13.32 -0.53
CA MET A 295 -5.76 12.91 -0.60
C MET A 295 -6.71 13.95 0.00
N LEU A 296 -6.36 14.54 1.14
CA LEU A 296 -7.19 15.49 1.86
C LEU A 296 -7.36 16.79 1.08
N MET A 297 -6.26 17.41 0.65
CA MET A 297 -6.30 18.74 0.03
C MET A 297 -6.94 18.75 -1.36
N ARG A 298 -6.91 17.63 -2.08
CA ARG A 298 -7.55 17.53 -3.41
C ARG A 298 -9.08 17.52 -3.34
N TRP A 299 -9.64 17.11 -2.21
CA TRP A 299 -11.10 16.98 -2.05
C TRP A 299 -11.65 17.90 -0.96
N GLU A 300 -10.82 18.73 -0.37
CA GLU A 300 -11.27 19.77 0.54
C GLU A 300 -11.73 21.00 -0.24
N GLU A 301 -12.89 21.53 0.09
CA GLU A 301 -13.51 22.70 -0.56
C GLU A 301 -13.54 23.92 0.37
N ASP A 302 -13.36 23.72 1.68
CA ASP A 302 -13.33 24.84 2.64
C ASP A 302 -11.98 25.57 2.58
N PRO A 303 -11.96 26.86 2.13
CA PRO A 303 -10.71 27.61 2.03
C PRO A 303 -9.99 27.78 3.37
N SER A 304 -10.71 27.82 4.49
CA SER A 304 -10.10 27.99 5.82
C SER A 304 -9.35 26.73 6.25
N LEU A 305 -9.88 25.56 5.95
CA LEU A 305 -9.22 24.28 6.20
C LEU A 305 -8.05 24.07 5.24
N LEU A 306 -8.19 24.44 3.96
CA LEU A 306 -7.10 24.38 2.99
C LEU A 306 -5.90 25.22 3.42
N ILE A 307 -6.10 26.39 4.03
CA ILE A 307 -5.02 27.19 4.60
C ILE A 307 -4.25 26.40 5.67
N LYS A 308 -4.95 25.77 6.60
CA LYS A 308 -4.34 24.96 7.66
C LYS A 308 -3.55 23.76 7.11
N TYR A 309 -4.14 23.04 6.15
CA TYR A 309 -3.47 21.90 5.50
C TYR A 309 -2.26 22.34 4.67
N ARG A 310 -2.32 23.50 4.02
CA ARG A 310 -1.17 24.10 3.34
C ARG A 310 -0.07 24.51 4.31
N MET A 311 -0.41 24.97 5.50
CA MET A 311 0.59 25.22 6.56
C MET A 311 1.27 23.92 7.01
N SER A 312 0.53 22.83 7.14
CA SER A 312 1.08 21.50 7.41
C SER A 312 2.05 21.08 6.30
N LEU A 313 1.61 21.16 5.05
CA LEU A 313 2.43 20.82 3.87
C LEU A 313 3.73 21.63 3.82
N ASN A 314 3.66 22.95 4.07
CA ASN A 314 4.83 23.83 4.08
C ASN A 314 5.80 23.48 5.21
N ARG A 315 5.32 23.02 6.39
CA ARG A 315 6.20 22.55 7.46
C ARG A 315 6.94 21.28 7.08
N HIS A 316 6.24 20.31 6.45
CA HIS A 316 6.89 19.13 5.91
C HIS A 316 7.90 19.48 4.83
N TRP A 317 7.55 20.38 3.91
CA TRP A 317 8.43 20.82 2.83
C TRP A 317 9.72 21.48 3.35
N TYR A 318 9.63 22.22 4.44
CA TYR A 318 10.80 22.85 5.03
C TYR A 318 11.90 21.84 5.36
N ASP A 319 11.51 20.67 5.83
CA ASP A 319 12.43 19.56 6.09
C ASP A 319 12.75 18.76 4.81
N TRP A 320 11.74 18.48 3.99
CA TRP A 320 11.91 17.66 2.78
C TRP A 320 12.87 18.25 1.76
N LYS A 321 12.92 19.57 1.62
CA LYS A 321 13.77 20.25 0.63
C LYS A 321 15.27 20.10 0.91
N ASP A 322 15.67 19.94 2.18
CA ASP A 322 17.05 20.01 2.64
C ASP A 322 17.60 18.64 3.08
N ILE A 323 16.77 17.61 3.19
CA ILE A 323 17.22 16.29 3.57
C ILE A 323 17.97 15.65 2.41
N GLU A 324 19.22 15.23 2.64
CA GLU A 324 19.91 14.26 1.79
C GLU A 324 19.26 12.89 1.93
N PHE A 325 18.08 12.74 1.35
CA PHE A 325 17.42 11.46 1.33
C PHE A 325 18.17 10.50 0.42
N THR A 326 18.50 9.37 0.97
CA THR A 326 19.10 8.26 0.27
C THR A 326 18.08 7.37 -0.45
N TRP A 327 16.76 7.72 -0.43
CA TRP A 327 15.66 6.84 -0.80
C TRP A 327 14.69 7.45 -1.81
N GLU A 328 13.87 6.61 -2.43
CA GLU A 328 12.76 6.91 -3.33
C GLU A 328 11.76 7.94 -2.77
N SER A 329 11.71 8.05 -1.45
CA SER A 329 10.82 8.93 -0.70
C SER A 329 11.00 10.40 -1.07
N ASN A 330 12.19 10.81 -1.39
CA ASN A 330 12.49 12.21 -1.65
C ASN A 330 11.74 12.74 -2.88
N ILE A 331 11.74 11.99 -3.98
CA ILE A 331 11.01 12.42 -5.19
C ILE A 331 9.50 12.45 -4.93
N TRP A 332 8.97 11.52 -4.14
CA TRP A 332 7.57 11.50 -3.78
C TRP A 332 7.14 12.79 -3.08
N PHE A 333 7.88 13.20 -2.06
CA PHE A 333 7.55 14.40 -1.30
C PHE A 333 7.65 15.67 -2.16
N ILE A 334 8.68 15.77 -2.98
CA ILE A 334 8.85 16.89 -3.92
C ILE A 334 7.67 16.95 -4.89
N MET A 335 7.30 15.83 -5.49
CA MET A 335 6.19 15.77 -6.44
C MET A 335 4.84 16.06 -5.79
N VAL A 336 4.58 15.54 -4.59
CA VAL A 336 3.35 15.85 -3.83
C VAL A 336 3.27 17.33 -3.51
N TYR A 337 4.37 17.93 -3.03
CA TYR A 337 4.43 19.35 -2.76
C TYR A 337 4.16 20.18 -4.02
N GLN A 338 4.82 19.86 -5.13
CA GLN A 338 4.64 20.56 -6.41
C GLN A 338 3.20 20.47 -6.91
N VAL A 339 2.58 19.29 -6.86
CA VAL A 339 1.19 19.08 -7.30
C VAL A 339 0.20 19.89 -6.45
N LEU A 340 0.43 19.97 -5.14
CA LEU A 340 -0.50 20.65 -4.21
C LEU A 340 -0.32 22.17 -4.15
N ASN A 341 0.84 22.70 -4.51
CA ASN A 341 1.14 24.13 -4.51
C ASN A 341 1.23 24.74 -5.93
N GLU A 342 1.21 23.91 -6.97
CA GLU A 342 1.37 24.36 -8.37
C GLU A 342 2.69 25.12 -8.64
N GLU A 343 3.72 24.80 -7.82
CA GLU A 343 5.05 25.43 -7.92
C GLU A 343 6.01 24.48 -8.65
N ASP A 344 6.76 24.97 -9.64
CA ASP A 344 7.79 24.19 -10.32
C ASP A 344 9.08 24.15 -9.50
N ILE A 345 9.20 23.11 -8.65
CA ILE A 345 10.34 22.90 -7.77
C ILE A 345 11.20 21.69 -8.14
N LEU A 346 10.73 20.86 -9.07
CA LEU A 346 11.45 19.68 -9.54
C LEU A 346 12.42 20.07 -10.67
N THR A 347 13.47 20.79 -10.31
CA THR A 347 14.51 21.25 -11.25
C THR A 347 15.25 20.08 -11.91
N ASP A 348 15.88 20.32 -13.05
CA ASP A 348 16.66 19.29 -13.76
C ASP A 348 17.81 18.74 -12.92
N GLU A 349 18.43 19.57 -12.07
CA GLU A 349 19.44 19.13 -11.11
C GLU A 349 18.88 18.12 -10.09
N ARG A 350 17.70 18.42 -9.52
CA ARG A 350 17.00 17.50 -8.60
C ARG A 350 16.60 16.21 -9.32
N LYS A 351 16.08 16.31 -10.53
CA LYS A 351 15.75 15.16 -11.37
C LYS A 351 16.99 14.27 -11.57
N GLN A 352 18.12 14.84 -11.94
CA GLN A 352 19.35 14.09 -12.17
C GLN A 352 19.85 13.41 -10.88
N ALA A 353 19.85 14.11 -9.75
CA ALA A 353 20.24 13.56 -8.45
C ALA A 353 19.36 12.36 -8.04
N ILE A 354 18.07 12.41 -8.33
CA ILE A 354 17.12 11.32 -8.10
C ILE A 354 17.44 10.12 -8.99
N LYS A 355 17.64 10.37 -10.28
CA LYS A 355 17.95 9.29 -11.25
C LYS A 355 19.21 8.53 -10.87
N ASP A 356 20.23 9.22 -10.39
CA ASP A 356 21.50 8.62 -9.98
C ASP A 356 21.37 7.77 -8.71
N LYS A 357 20.41 8.10 -7.84
CA LYS A 357 20.13 7.36 -6.59
C LYS A 357 19.21 6.17 -6.79
N TRP A 358 18.45 6.11 -7.89
CA TRP A 358 17.54 4.98 -8.15
C TRP A 358 18.32 3.74 -8.58
N GLY A 359 18.67 2.97 -7.59
CA GLY A 359 19.29 1.68 -7.72
C GLY A 359 18.49 0.62 -6.97
N PHE A 360 18.53 -0.59 -7.47
CA PHE A 360 17.93 -1.74 -6.83
C PHE A 360 18.91 -2.89 -6.89
N GLU A 361 19.26 -3.42 -5.73
CA GLU A 361 20.23 -4.52 -5.62
C GLU A 361 19.66 -5.56 -4.66
N ARG A 362 19.86 -6.83 -5.00
CA ARG A 362 19.71 -7.91 -4.02
C ARG A 362 20.81 -7.82 -3.00
N LYS A 363 20.45 -8.08 -1.74
CA LYS A 363 21.41 -8.21 -0.66
C LYS A 363 21.58 -9.66 -0.32
N THR A 364 22.79 -10.04 0.01
CA THR A 364 23.07 -11.35 0.58
C THR A 364 23.08 -11.21 2.10
N ASN A 365 22.25 -11.98 2.77
CA ASN A 365 22.10 -11.99 4.22
C ASN A 365 22.14 -13.41 4.76
N GLU A 366 22.49 -13.56 6.03
CA GLU A 366 22.37 -14.82 6.76
C GLU A 366 20.98 -14.95 7.39
N PHE A 367 20.32 -16.09 7.15
CA PHE A 367 19.01 -16.41 7.67
C PHE A 367 19.06 -17.66 8.56
N LYS A 368 18.28 -17.64 9.64
CA LYS A 368 18.05 -18.80 10.50
C LYS A 368 16.95 -19.67 9.90
N ILE A 369 17.29 -20.89 9.52
CA ILE A 369 16.32 -21.85 9.02
C ILE A 369 16.03 -22.89 10.11
N PRO A 370 14.77 -23.04 10.55
CA PRO A 370 14.41 -24.09 11.50
C PRO A 370 14.61 -25.47 10.87
N GLN A 371 15.14 -26.41 11.66
CA GLN A 371 15.33 -27.80 11.29
C GLN A 371 14.25 -28.67 11.95
N GLU A 372 14.03 -29.87 11.43
CA GLU A 372 13.04 -30.82 11.97
C GLU A 372 13.30 -31.20 13.43
N ASP A 373 14.54 -31.17 13.88
CA ASP A 373 14.96 -31.45 15.27
C ASP A 373 14.79 -30.26 16.21
N GLY A 374 14.23 -29.13 15.74
CA GLY A 374 14.05 -27.91 16.52
C GLY A 374 15.29 -27.02 16.61
N SER A 375 16.40 -27.41 16.01
CA SER A 375 17.59 -26.57 15.87
C SER A 375 17.44 -25.53 14.74
N PHE A 376 18.39 -24.57 14.65
CA PHE A 376 18.44 -23.62 13.55
C PHE A 376 19.77 -23.78 12.79
N LYS A 377 19.66 -23.72 11.47
CA LYS A 377 20.81 -23.63 10.57
C LYS A 377 20.92 -22.23 10.03
N MET A 378 22.12 -21.62 10.10
CA MET A 378 22.41 -20.38 9.40
C MET A 378 22.69 -20.69 7.93
N VAL A 379 22.02 -19.95 7.03
CA VAL A 379 22.16 -20.09 5.59
C VAL A 379 22.29 -18.72 4.97
N GLU A 380 23.31 -18.55 4.16
CA GLU A 380 23.49 -17.37 3.33
C GLU A 380 22.53 -17.43 2.12
N SER A 381 21.76 -16.36 1.92
CA SER A 381 20.76 -16.31 0.86
C SER A 381 20.58 -14.90 0.32
N GLU A 382 20.16 -14.79 -0.93
CA GLU A 382 19.82 -13.51 -1.53
C GLU A 382 18.43 -13.03 -1.04
N GLU A 383 18.35 -11.75 -0.72
CA GLU A 383 17.13 -11.04 -0.34
C GLU A 383 16.83 -9.93 -1.33
N GLU A 384 15.58 -9.82 -1.74
CA GLU A 384 15.05 -8.77 -2.60
C GLU A 384 13.93 -8.01 -1.86
N GLY A 385 14.08 -6.70 -1.72
CA GLY A 385 13.04 -5.83 -1.17
C GLY A 385 12.02 -5.41 -2.23
N THR A 386 10.93 -4.79 -1.81
CA THR A 386 9.91 -4.27 -2.73
C THR A 386 10.38 -2.99 -3.43
N ALA A 387 10.04 -2.84 -4.71
CA ALA A 387 10.19 -1.62 -5.50
C ALA A 387 8.84 -0.92 -5.79
N ALA A 388 7.77 -1.31 -5.10
CA ALA A 388 6.43 -0.80 -5.35
C ALA A 388 6.34 0.73 -5.27
N ALA A 389 6.95 1.33 -4.25
CA ALA A 389 7.00 2.79 -4.09
C ALA A 389 7.74 3.49 -5.24
N MET A 390 8.82 2.90 -5.76
CA MET A 390 9.56 3.46 -6.92
C MET A 390 8.68 3.49 -8.17
N ILE A 391 7.97 2.39 -8.44
CA ILE A 391 7.06 2.28 -9.59
C ILE A 391 5.93 3.30 -9.45
N ARG A 392 5.33 3.41 -8.27
CA ARG A 392 4.28 4.37 -7.98
C ARG A 392 4.78 5.81 -8.16
N ASN A 393 5.97 6.15 -7.64
CA ASN A 393 6.56 7.48 -7.76
C ASN A 393 6.75 7.89 -9.22
N TYR A 394 7.32 7.00 -10.04
CA TYR A 394 7.50 7.26 -11.46
C TYR A 394 6.16 7.49 -12.16
N LEU A 395 5.19 6.61 -11.97
CA LEU A 395 3.88 6.69 -12.64
C LEU A 395 3.05 7.89 -12.17
N PHE A 396 3.14 8.27 -10.90
CA PHE A 396 2.59 9.52 -10.39
C PHE A 396 3.20 10.72 -11.09
N GLY A 397 4.54 10.79 -11.15
CA GLY A 397 5.24 11.89 -11.83
C GLY A 397 4.91 11.98 -13.33
N ARG A 398 4.73 10.84 -13.98
CA ARG A 398 4.27 10.77 -15.37
C ARG A 398 2.85 11.27 -15.54
N TYR A 399 1.95 10.88 -14.63
CA TYR A 399 0.55 11.29 -14.67
C TYR A 399 0.38 12.82 -14.53
N TYR A 400 1.17 13.42 -13.66
CA TYR A 400 1.17 14.86 -13.44
C TYR A 400 2.13 15.65 -14.36
N ASN A 401 2.71 15.01 -15.38
CA ASN A 401 3.69 15.61 -16.30
C ASN A 401 4.93 16.21 -15.62
N LEU A 402 5.33 15.68 -14.46
CA LEU A 402 6.53 16.08 -13.73
C LEU A 402 7.78 15.33 -14.19
N ILE A 403 7.60 14.17 -14.79
CA ILE A 403 8.64 13.27 -15.30
C ILE A 403 8.40 13.04 -16.79
N ASP A 404 9.43 13.26 -17.59
CA ASP A 404 9.41 13.01 -19.03
C ASP A 404 9.33 11.49 -19.34
N PRO A 405 8.63 11.07 -20.42
CA PRO A 405 8.58 9.69 -20.88
C PRO A 405 9.92 9.01 -21.09
N GLU A 406 10.88 9.75 -21.58
CA GLU A 406 12.18 9.23 -21.98
C GLU A 406 13.26 9.34 -20.88
N TRP A 407 12.87 9.88 -19.76
CA TRP A 407 13.77 10.17 -18.64
C TRP A 407 14.28 8.94 -17.84
#